data_1e70ed9fd5724ac9123bf29c67841cb4
#
_entry.id   1e70ed9fd5724ac9123bf29c67841cb4
#
_cell.length_a   1.000
_cell.length_b   1.000
_cell.length_c   1.000
_cell.angle_alpha   90.00
_cell.angle_beta   90.00
_cell.angle_gamma   90.00
#
_symmetry.space_group_name_H-M   'P 1'
#
loop_
_entity.id
_entity.type
_entity.pdbx_description
1 polymer ?
#
loop_
_entity_poly.entity_id
_entity_poly.type
_entity_poly.pdbx_seq_one_letter_code
_entity_poly.pdbx_strand_id
1 'polypeptide(L)'
;DYMEYHSDRFEDHSLLFLSEKNKVVALLPANIKDDILYSHQGLTYGGLILSAVTSLNDVMEMFDILKAYMSDNGISSLLYKQIPSIYHRCPSDEDDYALWRYGAVMEVCNIATTVPLHTPLLPKVEKCRRRRLREAEQYGFSICEDASLSDFWPVLEESLKAHHNTS
;
A
#
# COMPACT_ATOMS: atom_id res chain seq x y z
N ASP A 1 7.17 7.66 11.90
CA ASP A 1 8.23 7.98 10.91
C ASP A 1 7.67 8.36 9.54
N TYR A 2 6.88 7.49 8.84
CA TYR A 2 6.35 7.80 7.50
C TYR A 2 5.38 9.00 7.51
N MET A 3 4.44 9.03 8.46
CA MET A 3 3.47 10.12 8.61
C MET A 3 4.15 11.44 8.99
N GLU A 4 5.14 11.38 9.88
CA GLU A 4 5.95 12.54 10.27
C GLU A 4 6.73 13.10 9.09
N TYR A 5 7.35 12.22 8.29
CA TYR A 5 8.11 12.61 7.10
C TYR A 5 7.26 13.32 6.04
N HIS A 6 5.99 12.94 5.91
CA HIS A 6 5.05 13.52 4.95
C HIS A 6 4.01 14.46 5.58
N SER A 7 4.27 14.97 6.78
CA SER A 7 3.34 15.84 7.51
C SER A 7 3.05 17.18 6.82
N ASP A 8 3.92 17.60 5.90
CA ASP A 8 3.74 18.76 5.02
C ASP A 8 2.71 18.52 3.90
N ARG A 9 2.42 17.26 3.58
CA ARG A 9 1.56 16.85 2.45
C ARG A 9 0.25 16.20 2.88
N PHE A 10 0.25 15.50 4.01
CA PHE A 10 -0.88 14.70 4.47
C PHE A 10 -1.16 14.98 5.94
N GLU A 11 -2.41 15.25 6.25
CA GLU A 11 -2.92 15.31 7.61
C GLU A 11 -3.13 13.88 8.13
N ASP A 12 -2.26 13.44 9.05
CA ASP A 12 -2.34 12.09 9.62
C ASP A 12 -3.64 11.89 10.39
N HIS A 13 -4.38 10.88 10.00
CA HIS A 13 -5.64 10.48 10.59
C HIS A 13 -5.71 8.97 10.81
N SER A 14 -4.55 8.37 11.11
CA SER A 14 -4.43 6.94 11.37
C SER A 14 -5.21 6.52 12.60
N LEU A 15 -5.93 5.41 12.50
CA LEU A 15 -6.81 4.90 13.54
C LEU A 15 -6.27 3.59 14.12
N LEU A 16 -6.30 3.49 15.46
CA LEU A 16 -6.00 2.27 16.18
C LEU A 16 -7.31 1.69 16.74
N PHE A 17 -7.54 0.42 16.47
CA PHE A 17 -8.63 -0.33 17.07
C PHE A 17 -8.10 -1.08 18.29
N LEU A 18 -8.74 -0.84 19.43
CA LEU A 18 -8.37 -1.42 20.70
C LEU A 18 -9.45 -2.40 21.18
N SER A 19 -9.03 -3.53 21.72
CA SER A 19 -9.94 -4.42 22.44
C SER A 19 -10.36 -3.80 23.78
N GLU A 20 -11.38 -4.39 24.44
CA GLU A 20 -11.79 -4.03 25.82
C GLU A 20 -10.63 -4.02 26.82
N LYS A 21 -9.57 -4.78 26.55
CA LYS A 21 -8.35 -4.86 27.39
C LYS A 21 -7.26 -3.89 26.96
N ASN A 22 -7.59 -2.86 26.17
CA ASN A 22 -6.66 -1.88 25.62
C ASN A 22 -5.49 -2.49 24.82
N LYS A 23 -5.69 -3.64 24.19
CA LYS A 23 -4.71 -4.20 23.26
C LYS A 23 -5.05 -3.77 21.84
N VAL A 24 -4.04 -3.36 21.08
CA VAL A 24 -4.21 -3.06 19.66
C VAL A 24 -4.57 -4.35 18.92
N VAL A 25 -5.71 -4.34 18.23
CA VAL A 25 -6.23 -5.47 17.44
C VAL A 25 -6.20 -5.18 15.95
N ALA A 26 -6.25 -3.90 15.57
CA ALA A 26 -6.06 -3.48 14.19
C ALA A 26 -5.51 -2.05 14.12
N LEU A 27 -4.93 -1.73 12.97
CA LEU A 27 -4.47 -0.40 12.59
C LEU A 27 -5.00 -0.08 11.20
N LEU A 28 -5.55 1.11 11.03
CA LEU A 28 -5.87 1.69 9.72
C LEU A 28 -4.96 2.91 9.51
N PRO A 29 -3.87 2.78 8.73
CA PRO A 29 -3.10 3.94 8.31
C PRO A 29 -4.00 4.82 7.44
N ALA A 30 -4.18 6.07 7.82
CA ALA A 30 -5.08 6.94 7.10
C ALA A 30 -4.63 8.41 7.12
N ASN A 31 -5.10 9.16 6.15
CA ASN A 31 -5.05 10.60 6.15
C ASN A 31 -6.41 11.16 5.73
N ILE A 32 -6.70 12.38 6.15
CA ILE A 32 -7.92 13.07 5.77
C ILE A 32 -7.61 14.19 4.77
N LYS A 33 -8.52 14.40 3.83
CA LYS A 33 -8.50 15.54 2.93
C LYS A 33 -9.91 15.77 2.39
N ASP A 34 -10.38 17.01 2.44
CA ASP A 34 -11.68 17.44 1.88
C ASP A 34 -12.84 16.53 2.36
N ASP A 35 -12.94 16.28 3.69
CA ASP A 35 -13.94 15.40 4.34
C ASP A 35 -13.92 13.91 3.86
N ILE A 36 -12.88 13.50 3.15
CA ILE A 36 -12.67 12.11 2.72
C ILE A 36 -11.56 11.49 3.56
N LEU A 37 -11.82 10.33 4.13
CA LEU A 37 -10.82 9.50 4.79
C LEU A 37 -10.18 8.57 3.74
N TYR A 38 -8.88 8.66 3.59
CA TYR A 38 -8.11 7.81 2.68
C TYR A 38 -7.35 6.78 3.51
N SER A 39 -7.40 5.52 3.10
CA SER A 39 -6.48 4.51 3.64
C SER A 39 -5.07 4.73 3.06
N HIS A 40 -4.55 5.86 3.31
CA HIS A 40 -3.34 6.60 3.01
C HIS A 40 -3.06 6.93 1.54
N GLN A 41 -3.22 8.22 1.18
CA GLN A 41 -2.99 8.72 -0.19
C GLN A 41 -1.54 8.52 -0.68
N GLY A 42 -0.56 8.66 0.21
CA GLY A 42 0.87 8.52 -0.11
C GLY A 42 1.35 7.08 -0.28
N LEU A 43 0.53 6.07 0.03
CA LEU A 43 0.86 4.67 -0.14
C LEU A 43 0.17 4.10 -1.38
N THR A 44 0.81 3.12 -2.02
CA THR A 44 0.24 2.40 -3.17
C THR A 44 -1.00 1.61 -2.75
N TYR A 45 -0.98 1.03 -1.57
CA TYR A 45 -2.08 0.33 -0.92
C TYR A 45 -2.01 0.57 0.59
N GLY A 46 -3.15 0.50 1.22
CA GLY A 46 -3.34 0.64 2.66
C GLY A 46 -4.50 -0.25 3.09
N GLY A 47 -5.21 0.11 4.13
CA GLY A 47 -6.33 -0.66 4.63
C GLY A 47 -6.03 -1.21 6.02
N LEU A 48 -6.92 -2.05 6.53
CA LEU A 48 -6.78 -2.62 7.86
C LEU A 48 -5.58 -3.57 7.94
N ILE A 49 -4.73 -3.31 8.91
CA ILE A 49 -3.67 -4.23 9.32
C ILE A 49 -4.18 -4.94 10.57
N LEU A 50 -4.55 -6.20 10.40
CA LEU A 50 -5.22 -7.00 11.44
C LEU A 50 -4.21 -7.78 12.29
N SER A 51 -4.55 -8.00 13.56
CA SER A 51 -3.83 -8.98 14.38
C SER A 51 -4.17 -10.41 13.95
N ALA A 52 -3.29 -11.37 14.22
CA ALA A 52 -3.46 -12.77 13.79
C ALA A 52 -4.67 -13.49 14.44
N VAL A 53 -5.28 -12.88 15.45
CA VAL A 53 -6.43 -13.46 16.18
C VAL A 53 -7.73 -12.74 15.88
N THR A 54 -7.75 -11.80 14.95
CA THR A 54 -8.94 -11.04 14.58
C THR A 54 -9.88 -11.92 13.76
N SER A 55 -11.15 -11.95 14.14
CA SER A 55 -12.19 -12.71 13.44
C SER A 55 -12.99 -11.81 12.49
N LEU A 56 -13.79 -12.42 11.62
CA LEU A 56 -14.74 -11.69 10.77
C LEU A 56 -15.69 -10.80 11.59
N ASN A 57 -16.18 -11.29 12.73
CA ASN A 57 -17.08 -10.49 13.58
C ASN A 57 -16.38 -9.24 14.12
N ASP A 58 -15.11 -9.37 14.50
CA ASP A 58 -14.31 -8.22 14.96
C ASP A 58 -14.12 -7.20 13.83
N VAL A 59 -13.86 -7.66 12.60
CA VAL A 59 -13.74 -6.77 11.44
C VAL A 59 -15.06 -6.07 11.14
N MET A 60 -16.18 -6.76 11.20
CA MET A 60 -17.50 -6.14 11.02
C MET A 60 -17.77 -5.07 12.07
N GLU A 61 -17.44 -5.33 13.34
CA GLU A 61 -17.57 -4.36 14.43
C GLU A 61 -16.64 -3.14 14.20
N MET A 62 -15.41 -3.37 13.72
CA MET A 62 -14.49 -2.28 13.36
C MET A 62 -15.07 -1.37 12.27
N PHE A 63 -15.73 -1.93 11.25
CA PHE A 63 -16.38 -1.15 10.22
C PHE A 63 -17.63 -0.40 10.74
N ASP A 64 -18.39 -0.98 11.68
CA ASP A 64 -19.49 -0.28 12.35
C ASP A 64 -18.97 0.92 13.16
N ILE A 65 -17.91 0.72 13.95
CA ILE A 65 -17.24 1.77 14.72
C ILE A 65 -16.67 2.84 13.78
N LEU A 66 -16.00 2.44 12.70
CA LEU A 66 -15.44 3.35 11.72
C LEU A 66 -16.53 4.21 11.07
N LYS A 67 -17.65 3.62 10.72
CA LYS A 67 -18.78 4.34 10.13
C LYS A 67 -19.41 5.35 11.10
N ALA A 68 -19.56 4.97 12.36
CA ALA A 68 -20.02 5.89 13.40
C ALA A 68 -19.03 7.04 13.61
N TYR A 69 -17.74 6.72 13.71
CA TYR A 69 -16.67 7.69 13.83
C TYR A 69 -16.65 8.70 12.67
N MET A 70 -16.78 8.23 11.43
CA MET A 70 -16.86 9.09 10.24
C MET A 70 -18.06 10.04 10.33
N SER A 71 -19.24 9.53 10.71
CA SER A 71 -20.44 10.35 10.89
C SER A 71 -20.27 11.44 11.94
N ASP A 72 -19.70 11.10 13.09
CA ASP A 72 -19.49 12.02 14.21
C ASP A 72 -18.45 13.11 13.91
N ASN A 73 -17.52 12.83 13.00
CA ASN A 73 -16.46 13.76 12.61
C ASN A 73 -16.71 14.45 11.26
N GLY A 74 -17.90 14.31 10.67
CA GLY A 74 -18.25 14.95 9.40
C GLY A 74 -17.50 14.41 8.19
N ILE A 75 -16.98 13.19 8.28
CA ILE A 75 -16.28 12.51 7.18
C ILE A 75 -17.33 11.86 6.27
N SER A 76 -17.38 12.30 5.02
CA SER A 76 -18.44 11.93 4.09
C SER A 76 -18.22 10.56 3.44
N SER A 77 -16.96 10.18 3.24
CA SER A 77 -16.62 8.94 2.53
C SER A 77 -15.26 8.37 2.94
N LEU A 78 -15.08 7.06 2.69
CA LEU A 78 -13.82 6.34 2.86
C LEU A 78 -13.33 5.86 1.49
N LEU A 79 -12.12 6.25 1.10
CA LEU A 79 -11.43 5.66 -0.03
C LEU A 79 -10.44 4.61 0.49
N TYR A 80 -10.81 3.35 0.34
CA TYR A 80 -10.06 2.21 0.85
C TYR A 80 -9.19 1.58 -0.25
N LYS A 81 -7.88 1.57 -0.04
CA LYS A 81 -6.92 0.93 -0.94
C LYS A 81 -6.52 -0.40 -0.32
N GLN A 82 -7.09 -1.47 -0.81
CA GLN A 82 -6.85 -2.80 -0.28
C GLN A 82 -5.40 -3.23 -0.36
N ILE A 83 -4.92 -3.94 0.67
CA ILE A 83 -3.61 -4.59 0.66
C ILE A 83 -3.72 -5.85 -0.20
N PRO A 84 -2.90 -5.99 -1.27
CA PRO A 84 -2.92 -7.19 -2.09
C PRO A 84 -2.64 -8.47 -1.28
N SER A 85 -3.39 -9.52 -1.55
CA SER A 85 -3.31 -10.81 -0.81
C SER A 85 -1.91 -11.44 -0.80
N ILE A 86 -1.06 -11.11 -1.78
CA ILE A 86 0.34 -11.58 -1.84
C ILE A 86 1.20 -11.09 -0.65
N TYR A 87 0.78 -10.01 0.02
CA TYR A 87 1.47 -9.47 1.20
C TYR A 87 0.87 -9.96 2.52
N HIS A 88 -0.23 -10.70 2.46
CA HIS A 88 -0.84 -11.27 3.66
C HIS A 88 0.05 -12.38 4.21
N ARG A 89 0.23 -12.42 5.52
CA ARG A 89 0.91 -13.55 6.21
C ARG A 89 0.05 -14.79 6.21
N CYS A 90 -1.26 -14.63 6.28
CA CYS A 90 -2.27 -15.65 6.14
C CYS A 90 -3.34 -15.15 5.17
N PRO A 91 -3.95 -16.01 4.36
CA PRO A 91 -5.11 -15.61 3.54
C PRO A 91 -6.18 -14.96 4.42
N SER A 92 -6.69 -13.82 3.99
CA SER A 92 -7.64 -13.00 4.73
C SER A 92 -8.47 -12.20 3.74
N ASP A 93 -9.78 -12.38 3.78
CA ASP A 93 -10.75 -11.70 2.92
C ASP A 93 -11.84 -11.00 3.77
N GLU A 94 -11.60 -10.82 5.08
CA GLU A 94 -12.56 -10.28 6.03
C GLU A 94 -12.90 -8.83 5.73
N ASP A 95 -11.92 -8.02 5.34
CA ASP A 95 -12.14 -6.62 4.96
C ASP A 95 -12.85 -6.51 3.60
N ASP A 96 -12.56 -7.40 2.64
CA ASP A 96 -13.30 -7.50 1.38
C ASP A 96 -14.78 -7.78 1.61
N TYR A 97 -15.05 -8.76 2.48
CA TYR A 97 -16.42 -9.08 2.84
C TYR A 97 -17.12 -7.90 3.52
N ALA A 98 -16.45 -7.23 4.44
CA ALA A 98 -16.97 -6.05 5.12
C ALA A 98 -17.28 -4.92 4.13
N LEU A 99 -16.35 -4.57 3.24
CA LEU A 99 -16.54 -3.57 2.21
C LEU A 99 -17.76 -3.90 1.33
N TRP A 100 -17.86 -5.14 0.85
CA TRP A 100 -19.03 -5.59 0.10
C TRP A 100 -20.33 -5.48 0.91
N ARG A 101 -20.31 -5.87 2.16
CA ARG A 101 -21.48 -5.88 3.06
C ARG A 101 -21.99 -4.47 3.33
N TYR A 102 -21.09 -3.48 3.40
CA TYR A 102 -21.43 -2.06 3.59
C TYR A 102 -21.69 -1.33 2.26
N GLY A 103 -21.70 -2.03 1.14
CA GLY A 103 -22.06 -1.48 -0.16
C GLY A 103 -20.94 -0.60 -0.77
N ALA A 104 -19.68 -0.87 -0.45
CA ALA A 104 -18.58 -0.20 -1.10
C ALA A 104 -18.58 -0.44 -2.61
N VAL A 105 -18.23 0.56 -3.38
CA VAL A 105 -18.13 0.50 -4.84
C VAL A 105 -16.66 0.42 -5.24
N MET A 106 -16.31 -0.52 -6.11
CA MET A 106 -14.98 -0.63 -6.65
C MET A 106 -14.77 0.47 -7.71
N GLU A 107 -13.94 1.46 -7.40
CA GLU A 107 -13.64 2.56 -8.33
C GLU A 107 -12.52 2.20 -9.30
N VAL A 108 -11.49 1.50 -8.81
CA VAL A 108 -10.30 1.14 -9.58
C VAL A 108 -9.92 -0.30 -9.31
N CYS A 109 -9.67 -1.05 -10.38
CA CYS A 109 -9.13 -2.41 -10.31
C CYS A 109 -7.88 -2.51 -11.18
N ASN A 110 -6.73 -2.61 -10.55
CA ASN A 110 -5.45 -2.78 -11.23
C ASN A 110 -4.98 -4.24 -11.14
N ILE A 111 -4.31 -4.71 -12.19
CA ILE A 111 -3.70 -6.03 -12.22
C ILE A 111 -2.25 -5.92 -11.74
N ALA A 112 -1.91 -6.63 -10.67
CA ALA A 112 -0.54 -6.82 -10.24
C ALA A 112 -0.02 -8.18 -10.70
N THR A 113 1.19 -8.20 -11.25
CA THR A 113 1.88 -9.45 -11.62
C THR A 113 3.05 -9.66 -10.67
N THR A 114 3.10 -10.83 -10.06
CA THR A 114 4.17 -11.20 -9.14
C THR A 114 4.97 -12.36 -9.69
N VAL A 115 6.27 -12.34 -9.43
CA VAL A 115 7.18 -13.43 -9.79
C VAL A 115 7.66 -14.09 -8.49
N PRO A 116 7.23 -15.34 -8.20
CA PRO A 116 7.70 -16.06 -7.02
C PRO A 116 9.18 -16.45 -7.23
N LEU A 117 10.05 -15.90 -6.38
CA LEU A 117 11.49 -16.12 -6.48
C LEU A 117 11.94 -17.52 -6.01
N HIS A 118 11.08 -18.23 -5.28
CA HIS A 118 11.38 -19.55 -4.71
C HIS A 118 10.96 -20.73 -5.60
N THR A 119 10.42 -20.47 -6.77
CA THR A 119 10.01 -21.51 -7.71
C THR A 119 11.17 -21.81 -8.66
N PRO A 120 11.57 -23.10 -8.83
CA PRO A 120 12.63 -23.45 -9.78
C PRO A 120 12.27 -23.19 -11.26
N LEU A 121 11.03 -22.85 -11.51
CA LEU A 121 10.50 -22.47 -12.82
C LEU A 121 10.40 -20.95 -12.94
N LEU A 122 11.53 -20.29 -13.10
CA LEU A 122 11.49 -18.93 -13.63
C LEU A 122 10.80 -18.95 -15.00
N PRO A 123 9.82 -18.07 -15.25
CA PRO A 123 9.18 -18.00 -16.56
C PRO A 123 10.25 -17.80 -17.64
N LYS A 124 10.11 -18.49 -18.76
CA LYS A 124 11.05 -18.36 -19.87
C LYS A 124 11.11 -16.90 -20.28
N VAL A 125 12.28 -16.29 -20.12
CA VAL A 125 12.50 -14.90 -20.55
C VAL A 125 12.23 -14.81 -22.05
N GLU A 126 11.37 -13.90 -22.45
CA GLU A 126 11.02 -13.66 -23.85
C GLU A 126 12.26 -13.39 -24.73
N LYS A 127 12.18 -13.77 -26.00
CA LYS A 127 13.30 -13.64 -26.94
C LYS A 127 13.82 -12.20 -27.05
N CYS A 128 12.93 -11.22 -27.06
CA CYS A 128 13.30 -9.81 -27.13
C CYS A 128 14.05 -9.35 -25.86
N ARG A 129 13.63 -9.76 -24.68
CA ARG A 129 14.32 -9.46 -23.42
C ARG A 129 15.68 -10.12 -23.34
N ARG A 130 15.81 -11.39 -23.78
CA ARG A 130 17.11 -12.08 -23.84
C ARG A 130 18.09 -11.37 -24.75
N ARG A 131 17.61 -10.82 -25.89
CA ARG A 131 18.45 -10.02 -26.78
C ARG A 131 18.95 -8.76 -26.09
N ARG A 132 18.05 -8.01 -25.45
CA ARG A 132 18.41 -6.76 -24.72
C ARG A 132 19.37 -7.03 -23.55
N LEU A 133 19.22 -8.14 -22.85
CA LEU A 133 20.16 -8.54 -21.79
C LEU A 133 21.55 -8.78 -22.37
N ARG A 134 21.66 -9.50 -23.50
CA ARG A 134 22.96 -9.71 -24.17
C ARG A 134 23.57 -8.41 -24.68
N GLU A 135 22.76 -7.51 -25.21
CA GLU A 135 23.21 -6.16 -25.60
C GLU A 135 23.75 -5.40 -24.37
N ALA A 136 23.04 -5.41 -23.25
CA ALA A 136 23.49 -4.79 -22.01
C ALA A 136 24.81 -5.40 -21.49
N GLU A 137 24.97 -6.72 -21.54
CA GLU A 137 26.22 -7.39 -21.19
C GLU A 137 27.39 -6.92 -22.04
N GLN A 138 27.17 -6.68 -23.35
CA GLN A 138 28.18 -6.17 -24.27
C GLN A 138 28.63 -4.72 -23.94
N TYR A 139 27.71 -3.92 -23.35
CA TYR A 139 28.05 -2.57 -22.89
C TYR A 139 28.77 -2.53 -21.53
N GLY A 140 29.01 -3.69 -20.91
CA GLY A 140 29.76 -3.81 -19.66
C GLY A 140 29.01 -3.24 -18.45
N PHE A 141 27.67 -3.19 -18.45
CA PHE A 141 26.90 -2.80 -17.28
C PHE A 141 27.14 -3.77 -16.12
N SER A 142 27.33 -3.23 -14.95
CA SER A 142 27.45 -3.99 -13.71
C SER A 142 26.43 -3.47 -12.68
N ILE A 143 26.00 -4.36 -11.79
CA ILE A 143 25.18 -4.00 -10.64
C ILE A 143 26.10 -3.76 -9.47
N CYS A 144 25.98 -2.58 -8.85
CA CYS A 144 26.72 -2.21 -7.67
C CYS A 144 25.73 -2.00 -6.51
N GLU A 145 25.88 -2.78 -5.43
CA GLU A 145 25.01 -2.70 -4.24
C GLU A 145 25.54 -1.65 -3.25
N ASP A 146 26.84 -1.32 -3.31
CA ASP A 146 27.51 -0.38 -2.42
C ASP A 146 27.64 1.03 -3.01
N ALA A 147 26.81 1.40 -3.98
CA ALA A 147 26.85 2.73 -4.58
C ALA A 147 26.54 3.81 -3.55
N SER A 148 27.36 4.87 -3.56
CA SER A 148 27.13 6.01 -2.68
C SER A 148 25.82 6.72 -3.03
N LEU A 149 25.05 7.14 -2.01
CA LEU A 149 23.86 7.97 -2.22
C LEU A 149 24.21 9.28 -2.95
N SER A 150 25.42 9.82 -2.76
CA SER A 150 25.88 11.01 -3.47
C SER A 150 26.01 10.81 -4.98
N ASP A 151 26.27 9.59 -5.42
CA ASP A 151 26.36 9.27 -6.86
C ASP A 151 24.98 8.96 -7.46
N PHE A 152 24.13 8.36 -6.68
CA PHE A 152 22.77 7.99 -7.10
C PHE A 152 21.81 9.19 -7.10
N TRP A 153 21.87 10.04 -6.07
CA TRP A 153 20.87 11.09 -5.86
C TRP A 153 20.76 12.10 -7.02
N PRO A 154 21.85 12.61 -7.62
CA PRO A 154 21.75 13.49 -8.76
C PRO A 154 21.02 12.88 -9.97
N VAL A 155 21.25 11.60 -10.23
CA VAL A 155 20.59 10.87 -11.34
C VAL A 155 19.08 10.74 -11.08
N LEU A 156 18.71 10.42 -9.85
CA LEU A 156 17.30 10.33 -9.46
C LEU A 156 16.62 11.70 -9.57
N GLU A 157 17.24 12.74 -9.06
CA GLU A 157 16.71 14.12 -9.09
C GLU A 157 16.50 14.62 -10.52
N GLU A 158 17.48 14.40 -11.41
CA GLU A 158 17.37 14.75 -12.82
C GLU A 158 16.19 14.00 -13.49
N SER A 159 16.04 12.71 -13.21
CA SER A 159 14.96 11.90 -13.72
C SER A 159 13.59 12.36 -13.21
N LEU A 160 13.48 12.70 -11.93
CA LEU A 160 12.23 13.20 -11.33
C LEU A 160 11.85 14.57 -11.92
N LYS A 161 12.79 15.46 -12.09
CA LYS A 161 12.57 16.78 -12.74
C LYS A 161 12.12 16.61 -14.19
N ALA A 162 12.75 15.70 -14.94
CA ALA A 162 12.45 15.49 -16.35
C ALA A 162 11.06 14.86 -16.59
N HIS A 163 10.60 13.96 -15.71
CA HIS A 163 9.40 13.16 -15.95
C HIS A 163 8.20 13.54 -15.07
N HIS A 164 8.43 14.14 -13.91
CA HIS A 164 7.37 14.43 -12.94
C HIS A 164 7.29 15.87 -12.48
N ASN A 165 8.22 16.72 -12.93
CA ASN A 165 8.35 18.12 -12.51
C ASN A 165 8.36 18.30 -10.98
N THR A 166 8.91 17.31 -10.26
CA THR A 166 9.07 17.24 -8.80
C THR A 166 10.55 17.14 -8.46
N SER A 167 10.90 17.74 -7.34
CA SER A 167 12.27 17.66 -6.77
C SER A 167 12.24 16.84 -5.49
#